data_af135fcc47b2ad8ae51c472920cbdec4
#
_entry.id   af135fcc47b2ad8ae51c472920cbdec4
#
_cell.length_a   1.000
_cell.length_b   1.000
_cell.length_c   1.000
_cell.angle_alpha   90.00
_cell.angle_beta   90.00
_cell.angle_gamma   90.00
#
_symmetry.space_group_name_H-M   'P 1'
#
loop_
_entity.id
_entity.type
_entity.pdbx_description
1 polymer ?
#
loop_
_entity_poly.entity_id
_entity_poly.type
_entity_poly.pdbx_seq_one_letter_code
_entity_poly.pdbx_strand_id
1 'polypeptide(L)'
;MTPALKMTTTAILLFSYGTLQDKKVQVASFGRELRGQPDAMPGYRQTILEITDPEVLATSGKKYHPIVEPSPDSRDEVRGTVFEITAQELAAADQYEVSDYKRVSVQLKSGLQAWVYVRA
;
A
#
# COMPACT_ATOMS: atom_id res chain seq x y z
N MET A 1 7.66 6.14 -26.54
CA MET A 1 7.10 6.57 -25.25
C MET A 1 7.22 5.45 -24.23
N THR A 2 7.68 5.77 -23.05
CA THR A 2 7.84 4.77 -22.01
C THR A 2 7.20 5.29 -20.74
N PRO A 3 6.18 4.63 -20.19
CA PRO A 3 5.64 5.05 -18.90
C PRO A 3 6.67 4.86 -17.80
N ALA A 4 6.53 5.62 -16.72
CA ALA A 4 7.43 5.52 -15.56
C ALA A 4 7.44 4.10 -15.00
N LEU A 5 6.28 3.45 -14.96
CA LEU A 5 6.16 2.04 -14.61
C LEU A 5 5.78 1.29 -15.87
N LYS A 6 6.76 0.65 -16.45
CA LYS A 6 6.51 -0.15 -17.64
C LYS A 6 5.81 -1.43 -17.24
N MET A 7 4.60 -1.63 -17.72
CA MET A 7 3.83 -2.82 -17.40
C MET A 7 4.41 -4.01 -18.13
N THR A 8 4.92 -4.98 -17.37
CA THR A 8 5.38 -6.26 -17.90
C THR A 8 4.60 -7.36 -17.20
N THR A 9 4.64 -8.56 -17.76
CA THR A 9 3.96 -9.71 -17.15
C THR A 9 4.54 -10.09 -15.79
N THR A 10 5.77 -9.65 -15.49
CA THR A 10 6.44 -9.95 -14.23
C THR A 10 6.30 -8.85 -13.19
N ALA A 11 5.82 -7.67 -13.58
CA ALA A 11 5.67 -6.56 -12.67
C ALA A 11 4.49 -6.77 -11.73
N ILE A 12 4.74 -6.61 -10.44
CA ILE A 12 3.70 -6.62 -9.43
C ILE A 12 3.63 -5.20 -8.86
N LEU A 13 2.43 -4.65 -8.79
CA LEU A 13 2.24 -3.30 -8.30
C LEU A 13 1.55 -3.34 -6.94
N LEU A 14 2.08 -2.54 -6.01
CA LEU A 14 1.53 -2.36 -4.67
C LEU A 14 1.27 -0.89 -4.45
N PHE A 15 0.02 -0.53 -4.18
CA PHE A 15 -0.36 0.84 -3.83
C PHE A 15 -0.29 1.03 -2.33
N SER A 16 0.42 2.06 -1.90
CA SER A 16 0.51 2.42 -0.50
C SER A 16 0.01 3.84 -0.27
N TYR A 17 -0.84 3.98 0.73
CA TYR A 17 -1.31 5.28 1.22
C TYR A 17 -0.74 5.61 2.59
N GLY A 18 0.12 4.76 3.13
CA GLY A 18 0.63 4.86 4.50
C GLY A 18 2.15 4.83 4.60
N THR A 19 2.64 4.15 5.63
CA THR A 19 4.05 4.22 6.03
C THR A 19 5.04 3.68 5.00
N LEU A 20 4.60 2.79 4.11
CA LEU A 20 5.49 2.24 3.08
C LEU A 20 5.96 3.32 2.10
N GLN A 21 5.32 4.47 2.07
CA GLN A 21 5.79 5.60 1.27
C GLN A 21 7.07 6.23 1.85
N ASP A 22 7.40 5.93 3.10
CA ASP A 22 8.63 6.37 3.75
C ASP A 22 9.78 5.45 3.34
N LYS A 23 10.84 6.01 2.79
CA LYS A 23 12.00 5.24 2.33
C LYS A 23 12.66 4.43 3.43
N LYS A 24 12.66 4.92 4.67
CA LYS A 24 13.19 4.17 5.81
C LYS A 24 12.40 2.89 6.05
N VAL A 25 11.08 2.96 5.91
CA VAL A 25 10.22 1.79 6.05
C VAL A 25 10.46 0.80 4.90
N GLN A 26 10.65 1.31 3.68
CA GLN A 26 10.97 0.47 2.53
C GLN A 26 12.25 -0.32 2.75
N VAL A 27 13.30 0.35 3.20
CA VAL A 27 14.59 -0.29 3.46
C VAL A 27 14.47 -1.31 4.61
N ALA A 28 13.76 -0.97 5.68
CA ALA A 28 13.56 -1.88 6.80
C ALA A 28 12.77 -3.13 6.40
N SER A 29 11.78 -2.98 5.52
CA SER A 29 10.89 -4.08 5.13
C SER A 29 11.44 -4.91 3.99
N PHE A 30 12.13 -4.28 3.02
CA PHE A 30 12.54 -4.94 1.78
C PHE A 30 14.04 -4.85 1.49
N GLY A 31 14.81 -4.15 2.32
CA GLY A 31 16.24 -3.99 2.11
C GLY A 31 16.61 -3.03 0.98
N ARG A 32 15.66 -2.27 0.45
CA ARG A 32 15.89 -1.32 -0.64
C ARG A 32 14.83 -0.25 -0.67
N GLU A 33 15.12 0.84 -1.36
CA GLU A 33 14.11 1.84 -1.72
C GLU A 33 13.33 1.35 -2.94
N LEU A 34 12.02 1.55 -2.93
CA LEU A 34 11.14 1.10 -4.00
C LEU A 34 10.99 2.16 -5.06
N ARG A 35 10.80 1.72 -6.30
CA ARG A 35 10.45 2.60 -7.41
C ARG A 35 8.94 2.76 -7.45
N GLY A 36 8.47 4.00 -7.45
CA GLY A 36 7.04 4.26 -7.44
C GLY A 36 6.69 5.59 -8.10
N GLN A 37 5.40 5.82 -8.20
CA GLN A 37 4.86 7.08 -8.71
C GLN A 37 3.55 7.41 -8.01
N PRO A 38 3.19 8.71 -7.93
CA PRO A 38 1.92 9.11 -7.33
C PRO A 38 0.73 8.51 -8.07
N ASP A 39 -0.29 8.13 -7.32
CA ASP A 39 -1.54 7.63 -7.88
C ASP A 39 -2.65 7.84 -6.83
N ALA A 40 -3.85 7.37 -7.14
CA ALA A 40 -4.98 7.47 -6.24
C ALA A 40 -5.89 6.26 -6.40
N MET A 41 -6.60 5.93 -5.33
CA MET A 41 -7.53 4.82 -5.29
C MET A 41 -8.96 5.37 -5.18
N PRO A 42 -9.75 5.36 -6.27
CA PRO A 42 -11.10 5.89 -6.24
C PRO A 42 -12.07 5.01 -5.46
N GLY A 43 -13.09 5.64 -4.88
CA GLY A 43 -14.17 4.91 -4.21
C GLY A 43 -13.84 4.43 -2.82
N TYR A 44 -12.75 4.91 -2.24
CA TYR A 44 -12.32 4.55 -0.88
C TYR A 44 -12.13 5.81 -0.05
N ARG A 45 -12.20 5.64 1.27
CA ARG A 45 -11.91 6.71 2.23
C ARG A 45 -10.91 6.22 3.26
N GLN A 46 -10.15 7.13 3.81
CA GLN A 46 -9.11 6.82 4.79
C GLN A 46 -9.60 7.15 6.19
N THR A 47 -9.34 6.24 7.13
CA THR A 47 -9.60 6.42 8.55
C THR A 47 -8.34 6.06 9.33
N ILE A 48 -8.43 6.05 10.66
CA ILE A 48 -7.29 5.76 11.52
C ILE A 48 -7.56 4.46 12.26
N LEU A 49 -6.55 3.58 12.25
CA LEU A 49 -6.54 2.35 13.02
C LEU A 49 -5.54 2.49 14.17
N GLU A 50 -5.97 2.14 15.38
CA GLU A 50 -5.07 2.08 16.52
C GLU A 50 -4.43 0.69 16.57
N ILE A 51 -3.09 0.65 16.59
CA ILE A 51 -2.33 -0.60 16.65
C ILE A 51 -2.04 -0.91 18.12
N THR A 52 -2.43 -2.10 18.56
CA THR A 52 -2.19 -2.56 19.93
C THR A 52 -1.16 -3.67 20.01
N ASP A 53 -0.76 -4.27 18.89
CA ASP A 53 0.22 -5.34 18.85
C ASP A 53 1.62 -4.78 19.18
N PRO A 54 2.28 -5.25 20.26
CA PRO A 54 3.59 -4.71 20.65
C PRO A 54 4.68 -4.90 19.60
N GLU A 55 4.64 -5.98 18.83
CA GLU A 55 5.64 -6.23 17.79
C GLU A 55 5.51 -5.23 16.66
N VAL A 56 4.28 -4.93 16.25
CA VAL A 56 4.03 -3.94 15.21
C VAL A 56 4.42 -2.55 15.69
N LEU A 57 4.10 -2.22 16.95
CA LEU A 57 4.50 -0.95 17.56
C LEU A 57 6.02 -0.79 17.56
N ALA A 58 6.75 -1.86 17.92
CA ALA A 58 8.20 -1.82 17.96
C ALA A 58 8.81 -1.60 16.59
N THR A 59 8.21 -2.18 15.55
CA THR A 59 8.73 -2.08 14.18
C THR A 59 8.39 -0.73 13.54
N SER A 60 7.14 -0.31 13.62
CA SER A 60 6.69 0.91 12.95
C SER A 60 6.97 2.18 13.74
N GLY A 61 7.03 2.06 15.07
CA GLY A 61 7.18 3.21 15.94
C GLY A 61 5.92 4.07 16.04
N LYS A 62 4.79 3.62 15.49
CA LYS A 62 3.56 4.40 15.44
C LYS A 62 2.40 3.58 15.97
N LYS A 63 1.63 4.18 16.88
CA LYS A 63 0.43 3.58 17.44
C LYS A 63 -0.77 3.67 16.51
N TYR A 64 -0.86 4.76 15.72
CA TYR A 64 -1.99 5.01 14.84
C TYR A 64 -1.53 4.87 13.40
N HIS A 65 -2.26 4.08 12.63
CA HIS A 65 -1.96 3.83 11.23
C HIS A 65 -3.16 4.19 10.37
N PRO A 66 -2.94 4.69 9.15
CA PRO A 66 -4.04 4.89 8.22
C PRO A 66 -4.59 3.53 7.78
N ILE A 67 -5.89 3.49 7.58
CA ILE A 67 -6.58 2.34 7.01
C ILE A 67 -7.67 2.85 6.08
N VAL A 68 -7.94 2.12 5.01
CA VAL A 68 -8.95 2.53 4.03
C VAL A 68 -10.07 1.50 3.96
N GLU A 69 -11.24 2.01 3.60
CA GLU A 69 -12.44 1.21 3.44
C GLU A 69 -13.27 1.78 2.30
N PRO A 70 -14.18 1.00 1.69
CA PRO A 70 -15.05 1.54 0.66
C PRO A 70 -15.82 2.76 1.17
N SER A 71 -15.87 3.79 0.35
CA SER A 71 -16.63 5.00 0.67
C SER A 71 -18.05 4.91 0.08
N PRO A 72 -19.08 5.40 0.79
CA PRO A 72 -20.41 5.53 0.19
C PRO A 72 -20.46 6.62 -0.88
N ASP A 73 -19.45 7.51 -0.93
CA ASP A 73 -19.35 8.55 -1.95
C ASP A 73 -18.33 8.12 -3.01
N SER A 74 -18.81 7.88 -4.23
CA SER A 74 -17.95 7.43 -5.32
C SER A 74 -16.93 8.48 -5.79
N ARG A 75 -17.11 9.74 -5.35
CA ARG A 75 -16.16 10.81 -5.67
C ARG A 75 -14.97 10.83 -4.75
N ASP A 76 -15.04 10.12 -3.62
CA ASP A 76 -13.90 10.01 -2.71
C ASP A 76 -12.77 9.23 -3.36
N GLU A 77 -11.56 9.61 -3.02
CA GLU A 77 -10.36 8.86 -3.43
C GLU A 77 -9.28 8.98 -2.37
N VAL A 78 -8.42 7.99 -2.32
CA VAL A 78 -7.28 7.97 -1.39
C VAL A 78 -6.00 8.13 -2.21
N ARG A 79 -5.25 9.19 -1.92
CA ARG A 79 -3.97 9.44 -2.60
C ARG A 79 -2.85 8.63 -1.97
N GLY A 80 -1.90 8.24 -2.78
CA GLY A 80 -0.74 7.51 -2.33
C GLY A 80 0.27 7.32 -3.43
N THR A 81 1.02 6.23 -3.35
CA THR A 81 2.08 5.91 -4.29
C THR A 81 1.94 4.45 -4.72
N VAL A 82 1.99 4.20 -6.03
CA VAL A 82 2.04 2.84 -6.54
C VAL A 82 3.49 2.46 -6.78
N PHE A 83 3.90 1.30 -6.23
CA PHE A 83 5.28 0.80 -6.28
C PHE A 83 5.36 -0.47 -7.09
N GLU A 84 6.48 -0.63 -7.80
CA GLU A 84 6.82 -1.89 -8.46
C GLU A 84 7.61 -2.76 -7.48
N ILE A 85 7.12 -3.97 -7.21
CA ILE A 85 7.74 -4.90 -6.26
C ILE A 85 7.85 -6.28 -6.87
N THR A 86 8.60 -7.15 -6.18
CA THR A 86 8.72 -8.55 -6.56
C THR A 86 7.69 -9.42 -5.83
N ALA A 87 7.49 -10.64 -6.31
CA ALA A 87 6.62 -11.60 -5.63
C ALA A 87 7.09 -11.90 -4.21
N GLN A 88 8.40 -11.97 -3.99
CA GLN A 88 8.96 -12.17 -2.66
C GLN A 88 8.65 -10.99 -1.73
N GLU A 89 8.74 -9.79 -2.26
CA GLU A 89 8.42 -8.57 -1.49
C GLU A 89 6.95 -8.53 -1.13
N LEU A 90 6.07 -8.94 -2.03
CA LEU A 90 4.64 -9.02 -1.73
C LEU A 90 4.37 -10.03 -0.62
N ALA A 91 5.01 -11.19 -0.66
CA ALA A 91 4.86 -12.20 0.39
C ALA A 91 5.37 -11.67 1.75
N ALA A 92 6.48 -10.93 1.75
CA ALA A 92 7.01 -10.32 2.95
C ALA A 92 6.05 -9.27 3.52
N ALA A 93 5.44 -8.47 2.65
CA ALA A 93 4.45 -7.47 3.05
C ALA A 93 3.23 -8.13 3.69
N ASP A 94 2.75 -9.25 3.11
CA ASP A 94 1.63 -9.99 3.67
C ASP A 94 1.93 -10.47 5.10
N GLN A 95 3.15 -10.91 5.37
CA GLN A 95 3.53 -11.37 6.70
C GLN A 95 3.61 -10.24 7.72
N TYR A 96 3.96 -9.05 7.26
CA TYR A 96 4.08 -7.88 8.14
C TYR A 96 2.72 -7.32 8.55
N GLU A 97 1.71 -7.42 7.68
CA GLU A 97 0.43 -6.78 7.93
C GLU A 97 -0.36 -7.47 9.04
N VAL A 98 -0.99 -6.68 9.91
CA VAL A 98 -1.83 -7.20 10.98
C VAL A 98 -3.19 -7.65 10.42
N SER A 99 -3.91 -8.46 11.22
CA SER A 99 -5.19 -9.04 10.80
C SER A 99 -6.30 -8.02 10.54
N ASP A 100 -6.09 -6.76 10.91
CA ASP A 100 -7.04 -5.68 10.63
C ASP A 100 -7.07 -5.30 9.15
N TYR A 101 -6.08 -5.76 8.38
CA TYR A 101 -5.97 -5.50 6.95
C TYR A 101 -6.17 -6.78 6.15
N LYS A 102 -6.70 -6.61 4.95
CA LYS A 102 -6.69 -7.67 3.94
C LYS A 102 -6.16 -7.10 2.63
N ARG A 103 -5.55 -7.94 1.81
CA ARG A 103 -5.02 -7.53 0.53
C ARG A 103 -6.05 -7.77 -0.56
N VAL A 104 -6.33 -6.73 -1.34
CA VAL A 104 -7.25 -6.81 -2.48
C VAL A 104 -6.60 -6.18 -3.70
N SER A 105 -7.10 -6.53 -4.89
CA SER A 105 -6.67 -5.92 -6.14
C SER A 105 -7.67 -4.85 -6.54
N VAL A 106 -7.17 -3.65 -6.88
CA VAL A 106 -8.02 -2.54 -7.28
C VAL A 106 -7.48 -1.89 -8.54
N GLN A 107 -8.35 -1.19 -9.27
CA GLN A 107 -7.94 -0.33 -10.36
C GLN A 107 -7.74 1.08 -9.82
N LEU A 108 -6.53 1.61 -10.04
CA LEU A 108 -6.17 2.95 -9.61
C LEU A 108 -6.69 4.00 -10.59
N LYS A 109 -6.65 5.26 -10.19
CA LYS A 109 -7.10 6.38 -11.03
C LYS A 109 -6.35 6.43 -12.36
N SER A 110 -5.08 6.05 -12.36
CA SER A 110 -4.25 5.98 -13.57
C SER A 110 -4.67 4.88 -14.55
N GLY A 111 -5.51 3.93 -14.12
CA GLY A 111 -5.86 2.74 -14.88
C GLY A 111 -5.03 1.51 -14.53
N LEU A 112 -3.97 1.67 -13.74
CA LEU A 112 -3.15 0.54 -13.31
C LEU A 112 -3.89 -0.32 -12.31
N GLN A 113 -3.70 -1.64 -12.41
CA GLN A 113 -4.22 -2.60 -11.45
C GLN A 113 -3.15 -2.86 -10.41
N ALA A 114 -3.48 -2.75 -9.13
CA ALA A 114 -2.51 -2.89 -8.05
C ALA A 114 -3.11 -3.58 -6.84
N TRP A 115 -2.24 -4.23 -6.07
CA TRP A 115 -2.59 -4.73 -4.75
C TRP A 115 -2.61 -3.59 -3.75
N VAL A 116 -3.47 -3.70 -2.76
CA VAL A 116 -3.54 -2.72 -1.67
C VAL A 116 -4.07 -3.40 -0.42
N TYR A 117 -3.64 -2.94 0.74
CA TYR A 117 -4.13 -3.43 2.02
C TYR A 117 -5.26 -2.51 2.49
N VAL A 118 -6.43 -3.10 2.69
CA VAL A 118 -7.63 -2.37 3.11
C VAL A 118 -8.17 -2.97 4.40
N ARG A 119 -9.15 -2.31 5.01
CA ARG A 119 -9.80 -2.86 6.20
C ARG A 119 -10.38 -4.24 5.91
N ALA A 120 -10.03 -5.18 6.75
CA ALA A 120 -10.52 -6.55 6.66
C ALA A 120 -12.01 -6.64 6.96
#